data_bf2b78805d31c39f544b5ebae47984d1
#
_entry.id   bf2b78805d31c39f544b5ebae47984d1
#
_cell.length_a   1.000
_cell.length_b   1.000
_cell.length_c   1.000
_cell.angle_alpha   90.00
_cell.angle_beta   90.00
_cell.angle_gamma   90.00
#
_symmetry.space_group_name_H-M   'P 1'
#
loop_
_entity.id
_entity.type
_entity.pdbx_description
1 polymer ?
#
loop_
_entity_poly.entity_id
_entity_poly.type
_entity_poly.pdbx_seq_one_letter_code
_entity_poly.pdbx_strand_id
1 'polypeptide(L)'
;ERGKAMQESTPAGEGAMVAVLGMQIEEVEKEISALPEGEVCEIANDNTNGQVVVSGTKKNIEILNFNLKKKKKKGIILPVSAPFHCSLMKRASEIMKDKIKNTDFLKPKPSIISNVTAREENDTNRIKTLLIDQIVSRVRWRESVNYMIQNGVNEFIEIGPGKVLTSLVKKIDKNVSIININSTDDVKNIINK
;
A
#
# COMPACT_ATOMS: atom_id res chain seq x y z
N GLU A 1 6.14 15.44 -7.20
CA GLU A 1 7.44 15.34 -6.52
C GLU A 1 7.61 13.97 -5.82
N ARG A 2 6.65 13.51 -4.99
CA ARG A 2 6.74 12.24 -4.26
C ARG A 2 7.04 11.04 -5.18
N GLY A 3 6.28 10.88 -6.27
CA GLY A 3 6.51 9.80 -7.23
C GLY A 3 7.92 9.84 -7.83
N LYS A 4 8.41 11.04 -8.21
CA LYS A 4 9.77 11.21 -8.72
C LYS A 4 10.83 10.84 -7.68
N ALA A 5 10.71 11.34 -6.45
CA ALA A 5 11.64 11.04 -5.37
C ALA A 5 11.70 9.53 -5.06
N MET A 6 10.53 8.86 -5.04
CA MET A 6 10.46 7.41 -4.84
C MET A 6 11.09 6.62 -6.00
N GLN A 7 10.86 7.05 -7.23
CA GLN A 7 11.44 6.45 -8.44
C GLN A 7 12.98 6.55 -8.44
N GLU A 8 13.52 7.67 -7.96
CA GLU A 8 14.97 7.97 -7.94
C GLU A 8 15.68 7.47 -6.67
N SER A 9 14.94 6.86 -5.71
CA SER A 9 15.52 6.40 -4.44
C SER A 9 16.38 5.15 -4.57
N THR A 10 16.11 4.32 -5.54
CA THR A 10 16.86 3.09 -5.80
C THR A 10 17.28 3.07 -7.26
N PRO A 11 18.52 2.70 -7.59
CA PRO A 11 18.93 2.53 -8.97
C PRO A 11 18.02 1.57 -9.73
N ALA A 12 17.78 1.88 -11.01
CA ALA A 12 16.91 1.06 -11.84
C ALA A 12 17.38 -0.39 -11.91
N GLY A 13 16.50 -1.33 -11.62
CA GLY A 13 16.80 -2.76 -11.65
C GLY A 13 17.40 -3.35 -10.37
N GLU A 14 17.68 -2.55 -9.34
CA GLU A 14 18.19 -3.05 -8.06
C GLU A 14 17.07 -3.43 -7.08
N GLY A 15 15.90 -2.83 -7.22
CA GLY A 15 14.71 -3.13 -6.42
C GLY A 15 13.65 -3.88 -7.21
N ALA A 16 12.79 -4.61 -6.50
CA ALA A 16 11.65 -5.30 -7.07
C ALA A 16 10.51 -5.45 -6.05
N MET A 17 9.33 -5.83 -6.55
CA MET A 17 8.17 -6.15 -5.73
C MET A 17 7.52 -7.44 -6.22
N VAL A 18 6.98 -8.23 -5.30
CA VAL A 18 6.23 -9.45 -5.59
C VAL A 18 4.90 -9.48 -4.85
N ALA A 19 3.82 -9.74 -5.57
CA ALA A 19 2.52 -10.03 -4.97
C ALA A 19 2.45 -11.51 -4.62
N VAL A 20 2.33 -11.83 -3.34
CA VAL A 20 2.16 -13.18 -2.80
C VAL A 20 0.68 -13.45 -2.64
N LEU A 21 0.19 -14.52 -3.27
CA LEU A 21 -1.22 -14.87 -3.29
C LEU A 21 -1.49 -16.19 -2.55
N GLY A 22 -2.59 -16.23 -1.80
CA GLY A 22 -3.05 -17.41 -1.07
C GLY A 22 -2.25 -17.70 0.21
N MET A 23 -1.59 -16.68 0.77
CA MET A 23 -0.90 -16.75 2.05
C MET A 23 -1.33 -15.62 2.97
N GLN A 24 -1.43 -15.90 4.27
CA GLN A 24 -1.63 -14.90 5.29
C GLN A 24 -0.33 -14.12 5.55
N ILE A 25 -0.45 -12.92 6.10
CA ILE A 25 0.71 -12.05 6.30
C ILE A 25 1.77 -12.69 7.21
N GLU A 26 1.36 -13.43 8.24
CA GLU A 26 2.25 -14.12 9.17
C GLU A 26 3.04 -15.27 8.50
N GLU A 27 2.41 -15.91 7.50
CA GLU A 27 3.11 -16.92 6.69
C GLU A 27 4.17 -16.26 5.79
N VAL A 28 3.85 -15.09 5.20
CA VAL A 28 4.79 -14.34 4.37
C VAL A 28 5.95 -13.80 5.20
N GLU A 29 5.71 -13.29 6.42
CA GLU A 29 6.74 -12.85 7.35
C GLU A 29 7.73 -13.97 7.69
N LYS A 30 7.24 -15.21 7.88
CA LYS A 30 8.12 -16.40 8.08
C LYS A 30 8.98 -16.70 6.87
N GLU A 31 8.44 -16.57 5.65
CA GLU A 31 9.23 -16.76 4.43
C GLU A 31 10.32 -15.70 4.29
N ILE A 32 10.02 -14.44 4.63
CA ILE A 32 10.98 -13.34 4.62
C ILE A 32 12.08 -13.60 5.66
N SER A 33 11.72 -14.00 6.88
CA SER A 33 12.67 -14.27 7.97
C SER A 33 13.61 -15.45 7.68
N ALA A 34 13.26 -16.30 6.73
CA ALA A 34 14.10 -17.42 6.29
C ALA A 34 15.07 -17.05 5.16
N LEU A 35 15.05 -15.81 4.67
CA LEU A 35 15.97 -15.33 3.64
C LEU A 35 17.35 -15.01 4.22
N PRO A 36 18.40 -14.97 3.39
CA PRO A 36 19.71 -14.54 3.81
C PRO A 36 19.69 -13.11 4.40
N GLU A 37 20.41 -12.91 5.49
CA GLU A 37 20.56 -11.59 6.12
C GLU A 37 21.33 -10.60 5.25
N GLY A 38 21.20 -9.30 5.54
CA GLY A 38 21.95 -8.22 4.93
C GLY A 38 21.31 -7.57 3.71
N GLU A 39 20.20 -8.10 3.23
CA GLU A 39 19.47 -7.55 2.07
C GLU A 39 18.02 -7.23 2.44
N VAL A 40 17.50 -6.11 1.95
CA VAL A 40 16.14 -5.67 2.24
C VAL A 40 15.11 -6.59 1.59
N CYS A 41 14.15 -7.05 2.40
CA CYS A 41 12.96 -7.75 1.96
C CYS A 41 11.86 -7.51 3.00
N GLU A 42 10.88 -6.69 2.71
CA GLU A 42 9.90 -6.18 3.68
C GLU A 42 8.48 -6.25 3.12
N ILE A 43 7.48 -6.37 3.98
CA ILE A 43 6.09 -6.28 3.56
C ILE A 43 5.76 -4.84 3.20
N ALA A 44 5.41 -4.63 1.94
CA ALA A 44 5.00 -3.33 1.40
C ALA A 44 3.50 -3.07 1.52
N ASN A 45 2.66 -4.09 1.26
CA ASN A 45 1.20 -3.94 1.36
C ASN A 45 0.56 -5.18 1.99
N ASP A 46 -0.31 -4.95 2.95
CA ASP A 46 -1.29 -5.92 3.43
C ASP A 46 -2.65 -5.59 2.80
N ASN A 47 -2.92 -6.20 1.64
CA ASN A 47 -4.06 -5.82 0.82
C ASN A 47 -5.35 -6.54 1.22
N THR A 48 -5.29 -7.86 1.43
CA THR A 48 -6.43 -8.70 1.85
C THR A 48 -5.91 -9.97 2.52
N ASN A 49 -6.79 -10.71 3.19
CA ASN A 49 -6.46 -12.08 3.58
C ASN A 49 -6.09 -12.89 2.33
N GLY A 50 -4.83 -13.28 2.24
CA GLY A 50 -4.29 -14.01 1.10
C GLY A 50 -3.79 -13.15 -0.07
N GLN A 51 -3.58 -11.84 0.11
CA GLN A 51 -2.88 -11.00 -0.86
C GLN A 51 -1.96 -9.99 -0.16
N VAL A 52 -0.68 -10.31 -0.11
CA VAL A 52 0.38 -9.51 0.50
C VAL A 52 1.39 -9.12 -0.59
N VAL A 53 1.88 -7.88 -0.57
CA VAL A 53 2.96 -7.45 -1.47
C VAL A 53 4.24 -7.29 -0.65
N VAL A 54 5.32 -7.84 -1.17
CA VAL A 54 6.67 -7.74 -0.59
C VAL A 54 7.54 -6.90 -1.50
N SER A 55 8.37 -6.05 -0.91
CA SER A 55 9.27 -5.13 -1.58
C SER A 55 10.69 -5.28 -1.03
N GLY A 56 11.70 -5.12 -1.86
CA GLY A 56 13.07 -5.23 -1.43
C GLY A 56 14.07 -5.20 -2.57
N THR A 57 15.29 -5.67 -2.30
CA THR A 57 16.30 -5.84 -3.35
C THR A 57 15.84 -6.91 -4.34
N LYS A 58 16.16 -6.72 -5.62
CA LYS A 58 15.80 -7.66 -6.67
C LYS A 58 16.23 -9.08 -6.33
N LYS A 59 17.44 -9.24 -5.80
CA LYS A 59 18.02 -10.52 -5.39
C LYS A 59 17.13 -11.24 -4.36
N ASN A 60 16.74 -10.57 -3.27
CA ASN A 60 15.92 -11.21 -2.22
C ASN A 60 14.48 -11.47 -2.69
N ILE A 61 13.92 -10.59 -3.52
CA ILE A 61 12.60 -10.82 -4.13
C ILE A 61 12.61 -12.04 -5.07
N GLU A 62 13.67 -12.24 -5.84
CA GLU A 62 13.84 -13.42 -6.71
C GLU A 62 13.98 -14.71 -5.88
N ILE A 63 14.78 -14.70 -4.81
CA ILE A 63 14.92 -15.83 -3.87
C ILE A 63 13.58 -16.16 -3.21
N LEU A 64 12.89 -15.15 -2.69
CA LEU A 64 11.55 -15.32 -2.09
C LEU A 64 10.60 -15.97 -3.10
N ASN A 65 10.51 -15.42 -4.31
CA ASN A 65 9.61 -15.94 -5.35
C ASN A 65 9.94 -17.39 -5.75
N PHE A 66 11.23 -17.73 -5.80
CA PHE A 66 11.68 -19.09 -6.04
C PHE A 66 11.26 -20.06 -4.91
N ASN A 67 11.44 -19.64 -3.64
CA ASN A 67 11.05 -20.43 -2.48
C ASN A 67 9.52 -20.65 -2.42
N LEU A 68 8.74 -19.63 -2.72
CA LEU A 68 7.28 -19.71 -2.85
C LEU A 68 6.86 -20.74 -3.90
N LYS A 69 7.50 -20.72 -5.09
CA LYS A 69 7.23 -21.69 -6.15
C LYS A 69 7.52 -23.13 -5.72
N LYS A 70 8.64 -23.36 -5.02
CA LYS A 70 8.97 -24.70 -4.46
C LYS A 70 7.89 -25.22 -3.52
N LYS A 71 7.25 -24.32 -2.75
CA LYS A 71 6.14 -24.62 -1.83
C LYS A 71 4.77 -24.61 -2.51
N LYS A 72 4.71 -24.58 -3.86
CA LYS A 72 3.47 -24.48 -4.66
C LYS A 72 2.61 -23.26 -4.30
N LYS A 73 3.24 -22.18 -3.80
CA LYS A 73 2.61 -20.89 -3.53
C LYS A 73 2.82 -19.97 -4.73
N LYS A 74 1.90 -19.00 -4.92
CA LYS A 74 1.91 -18.11 -6.08
C LYS A 74 2.51 -16.76 -5.74
N GLY A 75 3.67 -16.45 -6.33
CA GLY A 75 4.28 -15.12 -6.35
C GLY A 75 4.23 -14.53 -7.76
N ILE A 76 3.82 -13.29 -7.90
CA ILE A 76 3.76 -12.55 -9.17
C ILE A 76 4.65 -11.33 -9.03
N ILE A 77 5.75 -11.27 -9.78
CA ILE A 77 6.60 -10.08 -9.85
C ILE A 77 5.79 -8.95 -10.47
N LEU A 78 5.78 -7.80 -9.79
CA LEU A 78 5.05 -6.64 -10.25
C LEU A 78 5.88 -5.86 -11.28
N PRO A 79 5.26 -5.32 -12.34
CA PRO A 79 5.94 -4.51 -13.36
C PRO A 79 6.13 -3.07 -12.84
N VAL A 80 6.87 -2.91 -11.74
CA VAL A 80 7.16 -1.62 -11.13
C VAL A 80 8.65 -1.33 -11.22
N SER A 81 9.00 -0.05 -11.23
CA SER A 81 10.36 0.44 -11.45
C SER A 81 11.14 0.68 -10.16
N ALA A 82 10.48 0.60 -8.99
CA ALA A 82 11.13 0.82 -7.70
C ALA A 82 10.47 -0.05 -6.60
N PRO A 83 11.22 -0.38 -5.54
CA PRO A 83 10.74 -1.19 -4.41
C PRO A 83 10.00 -0.28 -3.41
N PHE A 84 8.76 0.07 -3.71
CA PHE A 84 7.96 0.99 -2.89
C PHE A 84 7.64 0.42 -1.50
N HIS A 85 7.44 1.32 -0.53
CA HIS A 85 6.96 1.02 0.83
C HIS A 85 7.88 0.08 1.64
N CYS A 86 9.20 0.23 1.48
CA CYS A 86 10.22 -0.44 2.28
C CYS A 86 11.38 0.51 2.59
N SER A 87 12.33 0.08 3.41
CA SER A 87 13.48 0.88 3.85
C SER A 87 14.37 1.41 2.73
N LEU A 88 14.36 0.80 1.53
CA LEU A 88 15.07 1.32 0.36
C LEU A 88 14.53 2.68 -0.12
N MET A 89 13.33 3.07 0.30
CA MET A 89 12.73 4.39 -0.01
C MET A 89 13.17 5.50 0.95
N LYS A 90 14.13 5.27 1.85
CA LYS A 90 14.55 6.25 2.87
C LYS A 90 14.96 7.59 2.26
N ARG A 91 15.70 7.57 1.14
CA ARG A 91 16.08 8.79 0.43
C ARG A 91 14.87 9.62 -0.03
N ALA A 92 13.84 8.97 -0.53
CA ALA A 92 12.59 9.67 -0.90
C ALA A 92 11.90 10.28 0.32
N SER A 93 11.89 9.57 1.45
CA SER A 93 11.33 10.07 2.71
C SER A 93 12.07 11.34 3.17
N GLU A 94 13.40 11.38 3.09
CA GLU A 94 14.21 12.54 3.43
C GLU A 94 13.92 13.73 2.51
N ILE A 95 13.87 13.53 1.18
CA ILE A 95 13.52 14.57 0.20
C ILE A 95 12.12 15.13 0.46
N MET A 96 11.16 14.27 0.76
CA MET A 96 9.78 14.68 0.98
C MET A 96 9.55 15.36 2.32
N LYS A 97 10.41 15.12 3.31
CA LYS A 97 10.30 15.70 4.66
C LYS A 97 10.21 17.22 4.63
N ASP A 98 11.12 17.89 3.93
CA ASP A 98 11.14 19.35 3.85
C ASP A 98 9.95 19.87 3.03
N LYS A 99 9.59 19.18 1.96
CA LYS A 99 8.44 19.56 1.13
C LYS A 99 7.13 19.48 1.90
N ILE A 100 6.90 18.40 2.63
CA ILE A 100 5.69 18.19 3.42
C ILE A 100 5.65 19.18 4.60
N LYS A 101 6.78 19.40 5.30
CA LYS A 101 6.85 20.36 6.41
C LYS A 101 6.49 21.78 5.98
N ASN A 102 6.96 22.21 4.81
CA ASN A 102 6.75 23.55 4.27
C ASN A 102 5.44 23.70 3.49
N THR A 103 4.59 22.70 3.47
CA THR A 103 3.25 22.77 2.86
C THR A 103 2.21 23.06 3.94
N ASP A 104 1.32 24.00 3.66
CA ASP A 104 0.19 24.27 4.53
C ASP A 104 -0.85 23.16 4.43
N PHE A 105 -1.25 22.64 5.59
CA PHE A 105 -2.27 21.61 5.70
C PHE A 105 -3.48 22.16 6.43
N LEU A 106 -4.64 22.03 5.84
CA LEU A 106 -5.90 22.30 6.50
C LEU A 106 -6.37 21.05 7.23
N LYS A 107 -7.12 21.26 8.32
CA LYS A 107 -7.77 20.15 9.03
C LYS A 107 -8.68 19.40 8.07
N PRO A 108 -8.54 18.07 7.93
CA PRO A 108 -9.35 17.32 6.98
C PRO A 108 -10.83 17.30 7.39
N LYS A 109 -11.71 17.41 6.40
CA LYS A 109 -13.15 17.14 6.48
C LYS A 109 -13.59 16.40 5.21
N PRO A 110 -14.00 15.13 5.31
CA PRO A 110 -13.94 14.25 6.50
C PRO A 110 -12.53 13.96 6.99
N SER A 111 -12.40 13.28 8.13
CA SER A 111 -11.14 12.74 8.62
C SER A 111 -10.53 11.76 7.63
N ILE A 112 -9.23 11.52 7.73
CA ILE A 112 -8.52 10.56 6.88
C ILE A 112 -8.13 9.31 7.67
N ILE A 113 -8.05 8.19 6.99
CA ILE A 113 -7.45 6.97 7.54
C ILE A 113 -6.03 6.85 7.03
N SER A 114 -5.06 6.84 7.95
CA SER A 114 -3.66 6.69 7.59
C SER A 114 -3.32 5.24 7.25
N ASN A 115 -2.60 5.02 6.15
CA ASN A 115 -2.09 3.69 5.81
C ASN A 115 -1.02 3.16 6.78
N VAL A 116 -0.36 4.04 7.54
CA VAL A 116 0.69 3.66 8.51
C VAL A 116 0.07 3.15 9.81
N THR A 117 -0.95 3.85 10.32
CA THR A 117 -1.60 3.51 11.58
C THR A 117 -2.83 2.62 11.42
N ALA A 118 -3.43 2.61 10.22
CA ALA A 118 -4.76 2.04 9.95
C ALA A 118 -5.84 2.62 10.88
N ARG A 119 -5.72 3.92 11.23
CA ARG A 119 -6.61 4.65 12.13
C ARG A 119 -6.95 6.01 11.57
N GLU A 120 -8.01 6.59 12.12
CA GLU A 120 -8.46 7.95 11.85
C GLU A 120 -7.43 8.96 12.35
N GLU A 121 -7.18 9.98 11.52
CA GLU A 121 -6.27 11.08 11.80
C GLU A 121 -6.92 12.42 11.46
N ASN A 122 -6.81 13.37 12.38
CA ASN A 122 -7.39 14.71 12.25
C ASN A 122 -6.39 15.82 12.56
N ASP A 123 -5.27 15.49 13.21
CA ASP A 123 -4.21 16.43 13.53
C ASP A 123 -3.29 16.62 12.31
N THR A 124 -3.14 17.86 11.86
CA THR A 124 -2.37 18.19 10.65
C THR A 124 -0.89 17.92 10.80
N ASN A 125 -0.31 18.08 11.99
CA ASN A 125 1.11 17.80 12.23
C ASN A 125 1.36 16.30 12.24
N ARG A 126 0.44 15.55 12.85
CA ARG A 126 0.48 14.09 12.84
C ARG A 126 0.35 13.55 11.40
N ILE A 127 -0.58 14.10 10.61
CA ILE A 127 -0.76 13.74 9.20
C ILE A 127 0.51 14.00 8.40
N LYS A 128 1.18 15.15 8.58
CA LYS A 128 2.47 15.44 7.92
C LYS A 128 3.51 14.36 8.23
N THR A 129 3.64 13.99 9.50
CA THR A 129 4.57 12.94 9.93
C THR A 129 4.23 11.60 9.27
N LEU A 130 2.97 11.20 9.30
CA LEU A 130 2.52 9.93 8.73
C LEU A 130 2.65 9.87 7.20
N LEU A 131 2.53 10.99 6.49
CA LEU A 131 2.80 11.05 5.05
C LEU A 131 4.28 10.83 4.71
N ILE A 132 5.19 11.28 5.57
CA ILE A 132 6.63 11.02 5.43
C ILE A 132 6.90 9.55 5.73
N ASP A 133 6.38 9.04 6.84
CA ASP A 133 6.56 7.66 7.29
C ASP A 133 6.00 6.65 6.28
N GLN A 134 4.89 6.98 5.60
CA GLN A 134 4.26 6.11 4.61
C GLN A 134 5.18 5.76 3.43
N ILE A 135 6.17 6.59 3.14
CA ILE A 135 7.10 6.36 2.02
C ILE A 135 7.90 5.08 2.24
N VAL A 136 8.28 4.81 3.49
CA VAL A 136 9.09 3.67 3.90
C VAL A 136 8.30 2.59 4.66
N SER A 137 7.01 2.82 4.91
CA SER A 137 6.20 1.95 5.75
C SER A 137 5.17 1.16 4.94
N ARG A 138 4.84 -0.01 5.46
CA ARG A 138 3.79 -0.88 4.95
C ARG A 138 2.45 -0.17 4.82
N VAL A 139 1.78 -0.37 3.70
CA VAL A 139 0.38 0.03 3.49
C VAL A 139 -0.52 -1.01 4.17
N ARG A 140 -1.18 -0.62 5.25
CA ARG A 140 -2.07 -1.46 6.07
C ARG A 140 -3.51 -1.37 5.55
N TRP A 141 -3.70 -1.68 4.25
CA TRP A 141 -4.99 -1.49 3.57
C TRP A 141 -6.11 -2.33 4.19
N ARG A 142 -5.87 -3.63 4.37
CA ARG A 142 -6.85 -4.55 4.96
C ARG A 142 -7.29 -4.08 6.36
N GLU A 143 -6.34 -3.66 7.18
CA GLU A 143 -6.63 -3.15 8.52
C GLU A 143 -7.40 -1.82 8.47
N SER A 144 -7.05 -0.93 7.53
CA SER A 144 -7.74 0.35 7.32
C SER A 144 -9.22 0.14 6.94
N VAL A 145 -9.48 -0.76 6.00
CA VAL A 145 -10.86 -1.10 5.58
C VAL A 145 -11.64 -1.72 6.73
N ASN A 146 -11.05 -2.69 7.44
CA ASN A 146 -11.69 -3.31 8.61
C ASN A 146 -12.00 -2.29 9.71
N TYR A 147 -11.07 -1.36 9.99
CA TYR A 147 -11.30 -0.28 10.94
C TYR A 147 -12.49 0.60 10.54
N MET A 148 -12.58 1.00 9.28
CA MET A 148 -13.72 1.80 8.78
C MET A 148 -15.04 1.06 8.94
N ILE A 149 -15.10 -0.22 8.56
CA ILE A 149 -16.29 -1.05 8.70
C ILE A 149 -16.73 -1.19 10.17
N GLN A 150 -15.77 -1.47 11.07
CA GLN A 150 -16.05 -1.56 12.52
C GLN A 150 -16.55 -0.24 13.12
N ASN A 151 -16.25 0.90 12.48
CA ASN A 151 -16.74 2.22 12.87
C ASN A 151 -17.96 2.69 12.04
N GLY A 152 -18.69 1.77 11.43
CA GLY A 152 -20.00 2.01 10.81
C GLY A 152 -19.96 2.42 9.34
N VAL A 153 -18.79 2.43 8.68
CA VAL A 153 -18.72 2.66 7.23
C VAL A 153 -19.24 1.42 6.50
N ASN A 154 -20.31 1.59 5.76
CA ASN A 154 -20.96 0.54 4.98
C ASN A 154 -20.98 0.80 3.47
N GLU A 155 -20.46 1.94 3.03
CA GLU A 155 -20.30 2.31 1.63
C GLU A 155 -18.89 2.82 1.34
N PHE A 156 -18.30 2.33 0.26
CA PHE A 156 -16.97 2.73 -0.24
C PHE A 156 -17.08 3.24 -1.67
N ILE A 157 -16.48 4.39 -1.92
CA ILE A 157 -16.46 5.01 -3.25
C ILE A 157 -15.01 5.14 -3.71
N GLU A 158 -14.64 4.41 -4.76
CA GLU A 158 -13.34 4.54 -5.41
C GLU A 158 -13.45 5.56 -6.54
N ILE A 159 -12.70 6.66 -6.46
CA ILE A 159 -12.68 7.72 -7.46
C ILE A 159 -11.33 7.69 -8.17
N GLY A 160 -11.34 7.41 -9.47
CA GLY A 160 -10.13 7.36 -10.29
C GLY A 160 -10.11 6.20 -11.29
N PRO A 161 -9.04 6.06 -12.07
CA PRO A 161 -8.95 5.04 -13.10
C PRO A 161 -8.83 3.63 -12.51
N GLY A 162 -9.57 2.69 -13.07
CA GLY A 162 -9.54 1.28 -12.67
C GLY A 162 -10.51 0.91 -11.57
N LYS A 163 -10.35 -0.29 -11.01
CA LYS A 163 -11.23 -0.93 -9.99
C LYS A 163 -10.41 -1.73 -8.97
N VAL A 164 -9.20 -1.31 -8.70
CA VAL A 164 -8.28 -2.08 -7.85
C VAL A 164 -8.74 -2.06 -6.41
N LEU A 165 -9.01 -0.87 -5.85
CA LEU A 165 -9.42 -0.72 -4.46
C LEU A 165 -10.83 -1.29 -4.22
N THR A 166 -11.76 -1.06 -5.14
CA THR A 166 -13.09 -1.69 -5.18
C THR A 166 -12.97 -3.21 -5.07
N SER A 167 -12.09 -3.82 -5.86
CA SER A 167 -11.87 -5.27 -5.86
C SER A 167 -11.28 -5.76 -4.54
N LEU A 168 -10.40 -4.99 -3.91
CA LEU A 168 -9.81 -5.32 -2.61
C LEU A 168 -10.84 -5.21 -1.48
N VAL A 169 -11.63 -4.13 -1.43
CA VAL A 169 -12.69 -3.95 -0.44
C VAL A 169 -13.69 -5.11 -0.50
N LYS A 170 -14.12 -5.49 -1.72
CA LYS A 170 -15.06 -6.62 -1.90
C LYS A 170 -14.51 -7.97 -1.43
N LYS A 171 -13.18 -8.16 -1.47
CA LYS A 171 -12.52 -9.36 -0.93
C LYS A 171 -12.42 -9.32 0.59
N ILE A 172 -12.33 -8.13 1.19
CA ILE A 172 -12.28 -7.95 2.65
C ILE A 172 -13.66 -8.15 3.26
N ASP A 173 -14.67 -7.47 2.71
CA ASP A 173 -16.08 -7.65 3.13
C ASP A 173 -17.01 -7.58 1.92
N LYS A 174 -17.89 -8.58 1.78
CA LYS A 174 -18.85 -8.68 0.67
C LYS A 174 -20.15 -7.92 0.95
N ASN A 175 -20.39 -7.54 2.22
CA ASN A 175 -21.64 -6.94 2.66
C ASN A 175 -21.67 -5.41 2.53
N VAL A 176 -20.51 -4.78 2.27
CA VAL A 176 -20.45 -3.33 2.07
C VAL A 176 -20.85 -2.94 0.64
N SER A 177 -21.47 -1.77 0.52
CA SER A 177 -21.76 -1.14 -0.77
C SER A 177 -20.46 -0.58 -1.39
N ILE A 178 -20.31 -0.75 -2.69
CA ILE A 178 -19.11 -0.31 -3.39
C ILE A 178 -19.51 0.39 -4.68
N ILE A 179 -19.02 1.62 -4.83
CA ILE A 179 -19.21 2.45 -6.03
C ILE A 179 -17.84 2.74 -6.63
N ASN A 180 -17.76 2.69 -7.95
CA ASN A 180 -16.55 3.05 -8.68
C ASN A 180 -16.87 4.17 -9.67
N ILE A 181 -16.09 5.25 -9.63
CA ILE A 181 -16.25 6.45 -10.45
C ILE A 181 -14.97 6.64 -11.27
N ASN A 182 -15.03 6.27 -12.56
CA ASN A 182 -13.89 6.35 -13.47
C ASN A 182 -14.03 7.46 -14.54
N SER A 183 -15.25 7.96 -14.75
CA SER A 183 -15.58 8.85 -15.86
C SER A 183 -16.52 9.96 -15.43
N THR A 184 -16.64 10.98 -16.26
CA THR A 184 -17.63 12.06 -16.08
C THR A 184 -19.06 11.55 -16.15
N ASP A 185 -19.32 10.48 -16.89
CA ASP A 185 -20.67 9.89 -16.98
C ASP A 185 -21.02 9.13 -15.70
N ASP A 186 -20.04 8.49 -15.03
CA ASP A 186 -20.27 7.90 -13.70
C ASP A 186 -20.65 8.99 -12.69
N VAL A 187 -19.99 10.16 -12.73
CA VAL A 187 -20.34 11.31 -11.88
C VAL A 187 -21.78 11.75 -12.13
N LYS A 188 -22.19 11.94 -13.40
CA LYS A 188 -23.57 12.33 -13.75
C LYS A 188 -24.60 11.31 -13.24
N ASN A 189 -24.30 10.02 -13.37
CA ASN A 189 -25.18 8.94 -12.92
C ASN A 189 -25.37 8.92 -11.39
N ILE A 190 -24.42 9.43 -10.62
CA ILE A 190 -24.54 9.50 -9.16
C ILE A 190 -25.29 10.76 -8.73
N ILE A 191 -25.07 11.89 -9.38
CA ILE A 191 -25.74 13.16 -9.05
C ILE A 191 -27.24 13.11 -9.40
N ASN A 192 -27.62 12.32 -10.40
CA ASN A 192 -29.01 12.19 -10.88
C ASN A 192 -29.79 11.07 -10.17
N LYS A 193 -29.22 10.42 -9.15
CA LYS A 193 -29.89 9.47 -8.25
C LYS A 193 -30.37 10.17 -6.98
#